data_7e54bec0bf76ace32b1f4012a79a25c4
#
_entry.id   7e54bec0bf76ace32b1f4012a79a25c4
#
_cell.length_a   1.000
_cell.length_b   1.000
_cell.length_c   1.000
_cell.angle_alpha   90.00
_cell.angle_beta   90.00
_cell.angle_gamma   90.00
#
_symmetry.space_group_name_H-M   'P 1'
#
loop_
_entity.id
_entity.type
_entity.pdbx_description
1 polymer ?
#
loop_
_entity_poly.entity_id
_entity_poly.type
_entity_poly.pdbx_seq_one_letter_code
_entity_poly.pdbx_strand_id
1 'polypeptide(L)'
;MKNPFSRFFRARDKPGATDSVSSAPTFYFGSSAAGKSVTASTAIQMSTVYACVRVIAETIASLPLHVYQNQGEGSVKALDHPLYPILHDEPNSEMTSFVWRETMLAHLLLWGNAYCQIIRSGRSQILGLYPLLPDRMEVDRDSAGTLTYTYSTGSGQTVKLRPEDVLHIPGLGFDGIMGYSPIALEKNAIGLGLAAEEYGSKFFSNGARPSGILTHPNTVKDPKKLRDSWNAAYGGSNNSGRVAVLEENMSYTPISMPNSEAQFLETRKFQVSEICRIYRVPPHMVGDLEHATFSNIEHQSISFAVHTIRPWIVRLEQSMNRALFSDKEKSVYYVRFNMDGLMRGDYKSRMEGYAIGRQNGWMSANDIRELENMNPIPDANGGNEYLVNGNMIRIAQAAQNGGEQSGA
;
A
#
# COMPACT_ATOMS: atom_id res chain seq x y z
N MET A 1 -15.62 52.50 13.19
CA MET A 1 -16.51 51.36 13.48
C MET A 1 -15.69 50.11 13.46
N LYS A 2 -15.51 49.43 14.60
CA LYS A 2 -14.76 48.17 14.67
C LYS A 2 -15.66 47.06 14.12
N ASN A 3 -15.18 46.35 13.12
CA ASN A 3 -15.89 45.26 12.43
C ASN A 3 -16.22 44.11 13.43
N PRO A 4 -17.51 43.80 13.71
CA PRO A 4 -17.90 42.81 14.71
C PRO A 4 -17.54 41.38 14.31
N PHE A 5 -17.15 41.11 13.04
CA PHE A 5 -16.80 39.81 12.53
C PHE A 5 -15.32 39.44 12.70
N SER A 6 -14.46 40.32 13.21
CA SER A 6 -13.04 40.03 13.42
C SER A 6 -12.76 39.00 14.55
N ARG A 7 -13.80 38.63 15.32
CA ARG A 7 -13.68 37.63 16.39
C ARG A 7 -13.86 36.16 15.93
N PHE A 8 -14.31 35.94 14.70
CA PHE A 8 -14.53 34.58 14.20
C PHE A 8 -13.32 33.95 13.48
N PHE A 9 -12.28 34.71 13.20
CA PHE A 9 -11.02 34.22 12.67
C PHE A 9 -9.92 34.20 13.75
N ARG A 10 -10.22 33.64 14.92
CA ARG A 10 -9.14 33.23 15.80
C ARG A 10 -8.39 32.11 15.13
N ALA A 11 -7.05 32.25 15.06
CA ALA A 11 -6.17 31.13 14.83
C ALA A 11 -6.70 29.93 15.65
N ARG A 12 -6.82 28.75 15.02
CA ARG A 12 -7.30 27.53 15.69
C ARG A 12 -6.56 27.42 17.01
N ASP A 13 -7.25 27.66 18.12
CA ASP A 13 -6.67 27.53 19.45
C ASP A 13 -6.22 26.06 19.56
N LYS A 14 -4.96 25.88 19.95
CA LYS A 14 -4.42 24.54 20.21
C LYS A 14 -5.21 23.95 21.38
N PRO A 15 -5.61 22.66 21.31
CA PRO A 15 -6.31 22.05 22.43
C PRO A 15 -5.42 22.06 23.67
N GLY A 16 -5.94 22.58 24.78
CA GLY A 16 -5.22 22.69 26.06
C GLY A 16 -5.01 21.36 26.79
N ALA A 17 -5.63 20.28 26.32
CA ALA A 17 -5.53 18.95 26.88
C ALA A 17 -5.04 17.95 25.80
N THR A 18 -3.81 18.15 25.32
CA THR A 18 -3.18 17.18 24.42
C THR A 18 -2.00 16.54 25.14
N ASP A 19 -2.09 15.22 25.31
CA ASP A 19 -0.97 14.42 25.79
C ASP A 19 0.16 14.42 24.76
N SER A 20 1.38 14.06 25.20
CA SER A 20 2.47 13.81 24.28
C SER A 20 2.11 12.69 23.31
N VAL A 21 2.69 12.66 22.12
CA VAL A 21 2.48 11.59 21.14
C VAL A 21 2.93 10.25 21.71
N SER A 22 3.90 10.26 22.63
CA SER A 22 4.42 9.06 23.31
C SER A 22 3.44 8.43 24.31
N SER A 23 2.33 9.09 24.67
CA SER A 23 1.31 8.53 25.57
C SER A 23 0.33 7.58 24.89
N ALA A 24 0.26 7.58 23.55
CA ALA A 24 -0.55 6.63 22.80
C ALA A 24 0.00 5.19 22.93
N PRO A 25 -0.86 4.14 22.92
CA PRO A 25 -0.38 2.77 22.87
C PRO A 25 0.59 2.56 21.72
N THR A 26 1.76 2.04 22.02
CA THR A 26 2.81 1.81 21.01
C THR A 26 3.00 0.34 20.77
N PHE A 27 3.14 -0.03 19.49
CA PHE A 27 3.46 -1.38 19.06
C PHE A 27 4.88 -1.39 18.51
N TYR A 28 5.71 -2.23 19.10
CA TYR A 28 7.13 -2.27 18.79
C TYR A 28 7.47 -3.49 17.93
N PHE A 29 8.39 -3.30 17.02
CA PHE A 29 9.13 -4.40 16.40
C PHE A 29 9.83 -5.24 17.47
N GLY A 30 10.16 -6.47 17.15
CA GLY A 30 10.91 -7.31 18.06
C GLY A 30 10.50 -8.77 18.03
N SER A 31 10.73 -9.47 19.13
CA SER A 31 10.48 -10.91 19.21
C SER A 31 8.99 -11.24 19.13
N SER A 32 8.63 -12.19 18.27
CA SER A 32 7.29 -12.79 18.17
C SER A 32 7.15 -13.96 19.14
N ALA A 33 5.92 -14.42 19.38
CA ALA A 33 5.65 -15.63 20.15
C ALA A 33 6.30 -16.89 19.56
N ALA A 34 6.57 -16.91 18.26
CA ALA A 34 7.32 -17.98 17.57
C ALA A 34 8.87 -17.85 17.72
N GLY A 35 9.35 -16.94 18.54
CA GLY A 35 10.79 -16.74 18.80
C GLY A 35 11.55 -16.05 17.66
N LYS A 36 10.84 -15.47 16.66
CA LYS A 36 11.47 -14.75 15.55
C LYS A 36 11.49 -13.26 15.81
N SER A 37 12.60 -12.60 15.49
CA SER A 37 12.69 -11.15 15.47
C SER A 37 11.99 -10.62 14.23
N VAL A 38 10.93 -9.82 14.44
CA VAL A 38 10.12 -9.23 13.39
C VAL A 38 10.39 -7.73 13.34
N THR A 39 10.96 -7.29 12.23
CA THR A 39 11.25 -5.89 11.89
C THR A 39 10.72 -5.63 10.47
N ALA A 40 10.68 -4.39 10.02
CA ALA A 40 10.35 -4.10 8.64
C ALA A 40 11.27 -4.83 7.65
N SER A 41 12.58 -4.90 7.96
CA SER A 41 13.57 -5.56 7.12
C SER A 41 13.47 -7.09 7.11
N THR A 42 13.08 -7.74 8.22
CA THR A 42 12.86 -9.19 8.25
C THR A 42 11.51 -9.57 7.66
N ALA A 43 10.47 -8.78 7.88
CA ALA A 43 9.14 -9.02 7.34
C ALA A 43 9.10 -8.91 5.81
N ILE A 44 9.79 -7.92 5.22
CA ILE A 44 9.82 -7.75 3.75
C ILE A 44 10.53 -8.89 3.02
N GLN A 45 11.32 -9.72 3.72
CA GLN A 45 11.94 -10.92 3.16
C GLN A 45 10.94 -12.06 2.93
N MET A 46 9.78 -12.03 3.62
CA MET A 46 8.69 -12.93 3.30
C MET A 46 8.08 -12.57 1.93
N SER A 47 8.04 -13.53 1.03
CA SER A 47 7.53 -13.35 -0.34
C SER A 47 6.13 -12.74 -0.38
N THR A 48 5.25 -13.17 0.50
CA THR A 48 3.86 -12.67 0.58
C THR A 48 3.78 -11.23 1.08
N VAL A 49 4.59 -10.86 2.09
CA VAL A 49 4.66 -9.47 2.58
C VAL A 49 5.17 -8.56 1.47
N TYR A 50 6.30 -8.97 0.83
CA TYR A 50 6.86 -8.24 -0.30
C TYR A 50 5.84 -8.06 -1.43
N ALA A 51 5.15 -9.13 -1.82
CA ALA A 51 4.15 -9.09 -2.88
C ALA A 51 2.98 -8.14 -2.53
N CYS A 52 2.44 -8.20 -1.30
CA CYS A 52 1.36 -7.31 -0.86
C CYS A 52 1.78 -5.84 -0.87
N VAL A 53 2.95 -5.53 -0.30
CA VAL A 53 3.50 -4.16 -0.27
C VAL A 53 3.71 -3.65 -1.70
N ARG A 54 4.31 -4.46 -2.55
CA ARG A 54 4.59 -4.14 -3.94
C ARG A 54 3.31 -3.88 -4.74
N VAL A 55 2.32 -4.77 -4.65
CA VAL A 55 1.04 -4.62 -5.38
C VAL A 55 0.35 -3.31 -5.03
N ILE A 56 0.27 -2.94 -3.75
CA ILE A 56 -0.36 -1.69 -3.33
C ILE A 56 0.47 -0.49 -3.79
N ALA A 57 1.78 -0.52 -3.54
CA ALA A 57 2.67 0.60 -3.83
C ALA A 57 2.76 0.90 -5.33
N GLU A 58 3.00 -0.11 -6.17
CA GLU A 58 3.06 0.03 -7.61
C GLU A 58 1.72 0.45 -8.22
N THR A 59 0.60 -0.11 -7.73
CA THR A 59 -0.73 0.27 -8.20
C THR A 59 -0.98 1.76 -8.00
N ILE A 60 -0.72 2.30 -6.81
CA ILE A 60 -0.94 3.73 -6.55
C ILE A 60 0.12 4.59 -7.24
N ALA A 61 1.39 4.15 -7.25
CA ALA A 61 2.47 4.88 -7.91
C ALA A 61 2.26 5.04 -9.43
N SER A 62 1.58 4.09 -10.06
CA SER A 62 1.26 4.13 -11.49
C SER A 62 0.10 5.08 -11.85
N LEU A 63 -0.71 5.50 -10.88
CA LEU A 63 -1.84 6.39 -11.14
C LEU A 63 -1.36 7.81 -11.43
N PRO A 64 -1.92 8.49 -12.44
CA PRO A 64 -1.61 9.89 -12.71
C PRO A 64 -2.01 10.78 -11.52
N LEU A 65 -1.09 11.62 -11.06
CA LEU A 65 -1.29 12.60 -10.00
C LEU A 65 -1.23 14.00 -10.59
N HIS A 66 -2.30 14.78 -10.45
CA HIS A 66 -2.39 16.11 -11.02
C HIS A 66 -2.71 17.16 -9.95
N VAL A 67 -2.26 18.37 -10.20
CA VAL A 67 -2.74 19.58 -9.52
C VAL A 67 -3.91 20.13 -10.32
N TYR A 68 -5.02 20.40 -9.64
CA TYR A 68 -6.22 20.99 -10.21
C TYR A 68 -6.49 22.37 -9.66
N GLN A 69 -7.09 23.21 -10.50
CA GLN A 69 -7.62 24.52 -10.11
C GLN A 69 -9.15 24.52 -10.19
N ASN A 70 -9.80 24.93 -9.12
CA ASN A 70 -11.26 25.16 -9.09
C ASN A 70 -11.62 26.39 -9.94
N GLN A 71 -12.57 26.24 -10.85
CA GLN A 71 -13.07 27.31 -11.73
C GLN A 71 -14.60 27.49 -11.60
N GLY A 72 -15.11 27.55 -10.36
CA GLY A 72 -16.55 27.72 -10.10
C GLY A 72 -17.35 26.45 -10.33
N GLU A 73 -17.77 26.17 -11.55
CA GLU A 73 -18.60 25.00 -11.89
C GLU A 73 -17.80 23.73 -12.23
N GLY A 74 -16.47 23.81 -12.23
CA GLY A 74 -15.60 22.67 -12.57
C GLY A 74 -14.16 22.83 -12.09
N SER A 75 -13.31 21.93 -12.52
CA SER A 75 -11.88 21.95 -12.21
C SER A 75 -11.07 21.64 -13.47
N VAL A 76 -9.98 22.36 -13.65
CA VAL A 76 -9.01 22.15 -14.74
C VAL A 76 -7.66 21.76 -14.19
N LYS A 77 -6.85 21.05 -14.97
CA LYS A 77 -5.45 20.75 -14.61
C LYS A 77 -4.64 22.04 -14.59
N ALA A 78 -3.99 22.34 -13.47
CA ALA A 78 -3.18 23.54 -13.29
C ALA A 78 -1.73 23.28 -13.72
N LEU A 79 -1.50 23.15 -15.03
CA LEU A 79 -0.18 22.79 -15.59
C LEU A 79 0.90 23.83 -15.29
N ASP A 80 0.51 25.12 -15.17
CA ASP A 80 1.42 26.23 -14.88
C ASP A 80 1.73 26.39 -13.39
N HIS A 81 1.09 25.60 -12.51
CA HIS A 81 1.35 25.67 -11.08
C HIS A 81 2.73 25.10 -10.75
N PRO A 82 3.59 25.82 -9.94
CA PRO A 82 4.96 25.35 -9.64
C PRO A 82 5.04 23.95 -9.02
N LEU A 83 4.01 23.51 -8.33
CA LEU A 83 3.94 22.19 -7.72
C LEU A 83 3.60 21.09 -8.74
N TYR A 84 3.11 21.44 -9.95
CA TYR A 84 2.71 20.45 -10.94
C TYR A 84 3.87 19.55 -11.38
N PRO A 85 5.00 20.07 -11.88
CA PRO A 85 6.13 19.25 -12.29
C PRO A 85 6.75 18.46 -11.13
N ILE A 86 6.72 19.03 -9.90
CA ILE A 86 7.24 18.35 -8.71
C ILE A 86 6.41 17.10 -8.37
N LEU A 87 5.09 17.16 -8.47
CA LEU A 87 4.25 16.00 -8.14
C LEU A 87 4.02 15.05 -9.30
N HIS A 88 4.00 15.58 -10.52
CA HIS A 88 3.70 14.80 -11.72
C HIS A 88 4.94 14.13 -12.29
N ASP A 89 6.07 14.84 -12.39
CA ASP A 89 7.25 14.38 -13.11
C ASP A 89 8.40 14.00 -12.15
N GLU A 90 9.02 14.97 -11.49
CA GLU A 90 10.22 14.81 -10.68
C GLU A 90 10.10 15.53 -9.33
N PRO A 91 9.78 14.83 -8.24
CA PRO A 91 9.71 15.42 -6.91
C PRO A 91 11.04 15.97 -6.40
N ASN A 92 12.14 15.44 -6.87
CA ASN A 92 13.51 15.87 -6.59
C ASN A 92 14.47 15.38 -7.67
N SER A 93 15.74 15.82 -7.63
CA SER A 93 16.77 15.47 -8.61
C SER A 93 17.21 13.99 -8.61
N GLU A 94 16.73 13.18 -7.67
CA GLU A 94 17.18 11.80 -7.48
C GLU A 94 16.08 10.78 -7.84
N MET A 95 14.82 11.21 -7.93
CA MET A 95 13.66 10.29 -8.03
C MET A 95 12.64 10.80 -9.03
N THR A 96 12.10 9.87 -9.82
CA THR A 96 10.86 10.12 -10.57
C THR A 96 9.66 10.15 -9.62
N SER A 97 8.57 10.74 -10.07
CA SER A 97 7.30 10.78 -9.32
C SER A 97 6.77 9.38 -8.98
N PHE A 98 6.99 8.39 -9.85
CA PHE A 98 6.64 6.99 -9.57
C PHE A 98 7.43 6.44 -8.39
N VAL A 99 8.77 6.54 -8.42
CA VAL A 99 9.66 6.01 -7.36
C VAL A 99 9.38 6.69 -6.03
N TRP A 100 9.14 8.01 -6.03
CA TRP A 100 8.81 8.76 -4.82
C TRP A 100 7.51 8.25 -4.19
N ARG A 101 6.44 8.08 -4.98
CA ARG A 101 5.15 7.57 -4.49
C ARG A 101 5.24 6.14 -3.98
N GLU A 102 5.96 5.28 -4.73
CA GLU A 102 6.23 3.91 -4.32
C GLU A 102 6.97 3.85 -2.97
N THR A 103 8.00 4.67 -2.79
CA THR A 103 8.77 4.78 -1.54
C THR A 103 7.89 5.25 -0.38
N MET A 104 7.09 6.30 -0.57
CA MET A 104 6.19 6.82 0.46
C MET A 104 5.16 5.77 0.89
N LEU A 105 4.65 4.99 -0.06
CA LEU A 105 3.71 3.90 0.24
C LEU A 105 4.40 2.71 0.92
N ALA A 106 5.60 2.33 0.50
CA ALA A 106 6.36 1.32 1.20
C ALA A 106 6.62 1.70 2.66
N HIS A 107 6.94 2.97 2.94
CA HIS A 107 7.07 3.49 4.30
C HIS A 107 5.77 3.34 5.09
N LEU A 108 4.63 3.72 4.52
CA LEU A 108 3.32 3.57 5.16
C LEU A 108 2.98 2.12 5.46
N LEU A 109 3.21 1.22 4.51
CA LEU A 109 2.84 -0.20 4.61
C LEU A 109 3.77 -0.99 5.55
N LEU A 110 5.00 -0.54 5.77
CA LEU A 110 5.96 -1.20 6.64
C LEU A 110 6.03 -0.57 8.04
N TRP A 111 6.07 0.76 8.13
CA TRP A 111 6.23 1.47 9.41
C TRP A 111 4.97 2.19 9.90
N GLY A 112 3.93 2.23 9.06
CA GLY A 112 2.67 2.91 9.41
C GLY A 112 2.70 4.41 9.28
N ASN A 113 3.83 5.01 8.95
CA ASN A 113 4.01 6.45 8.72
C ASN A 113 4.92 6.67 7.53
N ALA A 114 4.66 7.73 6.76
CA ALA A 114 5.59 8.20 5.75
C ALA A 114 5.90 9.67 6.00
N TYR A 115 7.17 10.01 5.90
CA TYR A 115 7.68 11.36 6.09
C TYR A 115 8.44 11.81 4.86
N CYS A 116 8.23 13.07 4.50
CA CYS A 116 8.96 13.68 3.40
C CYS A 116 9.36 15.09 3.80
N GLN A 117 10.63 15.45 3.63
CA GLN A 117 11.11 16.80 3.83
C GLN A 117 10.71 17.67 2.64
N ILE A 118 10.10 18.81 2.93
CA ILE A 118 9.72 19.82 1.95
C ILE A 118 10.84 20.85 1.88
N ILE A 119 11.56 20.90 0.80
CA ILE A 119 12.59 21.93 0.56
C ILE A 119 11.92 23.16 -0.05
N ARG A 120 12.14 24.31 0.56
CA ARG A 120 11.54 25.58 0.13
C ARG A 120 12.61 26.62 -0.22
N SER A 121 12.31 27.46 -1.19
CA SER A 121 13.09 28.65 -1.50
C SER A 121 12.87 29.74 -0.41
N GLY A 122 13.71 30.78 -0.40
CA GLY A 122 13.53 31.95 0.45
C GLY A 122 12.20 32.70 0.24
N ARG A 123 11.46 32.38 -0.83
CA ARG A 123 10.11 32.89 -1.14
C ARG A 123 9.00 31.88 -0.80
N SER A 124 9.28 30.88 0.02
CA SER A 124 8.37 29.79 0.43
C SER A 124 7.88 28.86 -0.70
N GLN A 125 8.40 29.02 -1.92
CA GLN A 125 8.09 28.12 -3.02
C GLN A 125 8.73 26.75 -2.77
N ILE A 126 8.00 25.68 -3.00
CA ILE A 126 8.51 24.30 -2.89
C ILE A 126 9.47 24.05 -4.06
N LEU A 127 10.66 23.56 -3.74
CA LEU A 127 11.71 23.22 -4.69
C LEU A 127 11.88 21.70 -4.84
N GLY A 128 11.50 20.91 -3.84
CA GLY A 128 11.62 19.48 -3.89
C GLY A 128 11.05 18.77 -2.66
N LEU A 129 10.84 17.47 -2.80
CA LEU A 129 10.26 16.57 -1.83
C LEU A 129 11.19 15.37 -1.64
N TYR A 130 11.78 15.22 -0.45
CA TYR A 130 12.75 14.17 -0.14
C TYR A 130 12.20 13.23 0.93
N PRO A 131 11.96 11.94 0.63
CA PRO A 131 11.50 10.96 1.60
C PRO A 131 12.50 10.81 2.76
N LEU A 132 11.97 10.72 3.98
CA LEU A 132 12.75 10.47 5.20
C LEU A 132 12.41 9.09 5.75
N LEU A 133 13.41 8.33 6.18
CA LEU A 133 13.22 6.99 6.72
C LEU A 133 12.43 7.04 8.04
N PRO A 134 11.30 6.33 8.14
CA PRO A 134 10.44 6.41 9.32
C PRO A 134 11.07 5.88 10.61
N ASP A 135 11.98 4.92 10.54
CA ASP A 135 12.70 4.37 11.68
C ASP A 135 13.71 5.35 12.31
N ARG A 136 13.97 6.49 11.63
CA ARG A 136 14.85 7.56 12.08
C ARG A 136 14.11 8.83 12.48
N MET A 137 12.78 8.82 12.41
CA MET A 137 11.93 9.96 12.72
C MET A 137 11.27 9.79 14.08
N GLU A 138 11.46 10.75 14.95
CA GLU A 138 10.76 10.90 16.21
C GLU A 138 9.79 12.09 16.11
N VAL A 139 8.54 11.85 16.49
CA VAL A 139 7.48 12.87 16.48
C VAL A 139 6.97 13.04 17.90
N ASP A 140 7.03 14.26 18.41
CA ASP A 140 6.52 14.57 19.75
C ASP A 140 5.91 15.99 19.75
N ARG A 141 5.45 16.46 20.90
CA ARG A 141 4.95 17.80 21.13
C ARG A 141 5.90 18.58 22.03
N ASP A 142 6.14 19.84 21.67
CA ASP A 142 6.84 20.78 22.56
C ASP A 142 5.95 21.21 23.74
N SER A 143 6.52 21.96 24.67
CA SER A 143 5.82 22.50 25.83
C SER A 143 4.65 23.41 25.49
N ALA A 144 4.59 23.93 24.27
CA ALA A 144 3.49 24.73 23.73
C ALA A 144 2.43 23.89 22.99
N GLY A 145 2.54 22.54 23.01
CA GLY A 145 1.64 21.61 22.33
C GLY A 145 1.81 21.58 20.80
N THR A 146 2.91 22.15 20.26
CA THR A 146 3.21 22.12 18.83
C THR A 146 3.92 20.82 18.50
N LEU A 147 3.53 20.15 17.39
CA LEU A 147 4.24 18.97 16.90
C LEU A 147 5.68 19.35 16.51
N THR A 148 6.61 18.49 16.89
CA THR A 148 8.03 18.61 16.56
C THR A 148 8.48 17.32 15.90
N TYR A 149 9.34 17.44 14.90
CA TYR A 149 9.91 16.33 14.15
C TYR A 149 11.42 16.33 14.36
N THR A 150 11.95 15.24 14.90
CA THR A 150 13.40 15.07 15.12
C THR A 150 13.88 13.91 14.26
N TYR A 151 14.74 14.21 13.28
CA TYR A 151 15.28 13.23 12.37
C TYR A 151 16.72 12.90 12.69
N SER A 152 17.04 11.61 12.85
CA SER A 152 18.40 11.11 13.07
C SER A 152 19.06 10.80 11.74
N THR A 153 20.10 11.55 11.38
CA THR A 153 20.85 11.33 10.14
C THR A 153 21.72 10.08 10.23
N GLY A 154 22.15 9.55 9.08
CA GLY A 154 23.06 8.40 9.04
C GLY A 154 24.43 8.65 9.70
N SER A 155 24.81 9.92 9.90
CA SER A 155 26.03 10.33 10.61
C SER A 155 25.88 10.42 12.13
N GLY A 156 24.70 10.09 12.67
CA GLY A 156 24.41 10.19 14.11
C GLY A 156 24.06 11.59 14.61
N GLN A 157 23.92 12.57 13.71
CA GLN A 157 23.42 13.90 14.02
C GLN A 157 21.89 13.89 14.04
N THR A 158 21.31 14.69 14.93
CA THR A 158 19.86 14.91 14.98
C THR A 158 19.52 16.29 14.44
N VAL A 159 18.49 16.33 13.55
CA VAL A 159 18.00 17.58 12.97
C VAL A 159 16.55 17.75 13.38
N LYS A 160 16.22 18.91 13.98
CA LYS A 160 14.85 19.28 14.25
C LYS A 160 14.25 19.95 13.01
N LEU A 161 13.17 19.38 12.50
CA LEU A 161 12.42 19.90 11.37
C LEU A 161 11.16 20.61 11.86
N ARG A 162 10.81 21.71 11.20
CA ARG A 162 9.57 22.42 11.51
C ARG A 162 8.38 21.66 10.92
N PRO A 163 7.20 21.73 11.55
CA PRO A 163 6.01 21.04 11.02
C PRO A 163 5.63 21.44 9.60
N GLU A 164 5.88 22.67 9.20
CA GLU A 164 5.62 23.17 7.85
C GLU A 164 6.59 22.62 6.79
N ASP A 165 7.75 22.13 7.21
CA ASP A 165 8.76 21.56 6.31
C ASP A 165 8.71 20.01 6.25
N VAL A 166 7.67 19.41 6.84
CA VAL A 166 7.47 17.96 6.82
C VAL A 166 6.09 17.63 6.28
N LEU A 167 6.06 16.88 5.17
CA LEU A 167 4.86 16.16 4.75
C LEU A 167 4.83 14.85 5.55
N HIS A 168 3.96 14.80 6.56
CA HIS A 168 3.71 13.60 7.34
C HIS A 168 2.37 12.98 6.92
N ILE A 169 2.42 11.72 6.53
CA ILE A 169 1.27 10.92 6.14
C ILE A 169 1.15 9.75 7.15
N PRO A 170 0.24 9.84 8.13
CA PRO A 170 0.04 8.76 9.10
C PRO A 170 -0.86 7.66 8.53
N GLY A 171 -0.60 6.42 8.89
CA GLY A 171 -1.49 5.28 8.70
C GLY A 171 -2.65 5.29 9.70
N LEU A 172 -3.21 4.10 9.98
CA LEU A 172 -4.19 3.91 11.05
C LEU A 172 -3.47 4.03 12.41
N GLY A 173 -3.99 4.87 13.29
CA GLY A 173 -3.48 5.08 14.64
C GLY A 173 -4.59 5.51 15.60
N PHE A 174 -4.31 5.51 16.92
CA PHE A 174 -5.30 5.90 17.93
C PHE A 174 -5.44 7.42 18.11
N ASP A 175 -4.35 8.15 17.97
CA ASP A 175 -4.29 9.61 18.21
C ASP A 175 -4.52 10.45 16.96
N GLY A 176 -4.59 9.83 15.78
CA GLY A 176 -4.72 10.50 14.49
C GLY A 176 -3.45 11.24 14.04
N ILE A 177 -2.35 11.11 14.77
CA ILE A 177 -1.04 11.71 14.47
C ILE A 177 -0.06 10.64 14.03
N MET A 178 0.10 9.60 14.87
CA MET A 178 0.99 8.47 14.58
C MET A 178 0.21 7.28 14.08
N GLY A 179 0.60 6.78 12.91
CA GLY A 179 0.12 5.51 12.36
C GLY A 179 0.89 4.34 12.95
N TYR A 180 0.21 3.22 13.20
CA TYR A 180 0.84 1.98 13.64
C TYR A 180 1.42 1.20 12.46
N SER A 181 2.60 0.62 12.69
CA SER A 181 3.17 -0.31 11.73
C SER A 181 2.31 -1.58 11.65
N PRO A 182 1.80 -1.95 10.46
CA PRO A 182 1.11 -3.23 10.28
C PRO A 182 1.99 -4.43 10.66
N ILE A 183 3.30 -4.31 10.41
CA ILE A 183 4.30 -5.34 10.78
C ILE A 183 4.41 -5.49 12.30
N ALA A 184 4.48 -4.38 13.04
CA ALA A 184 4.59 -4.42 14.49
C ALA A 184 3.30 -4.89 15.17
N LEU A 185 2.14 -4.52 14.64
CA LEU A 185 0.83 -4.97 15.10
C LEU A 185 0.69 -6.50 14.94
N GLU A 186 1.01 -7.00 13.78
CA GLU A 186 0.81 -8.39 13.38
C GLU A 186 2.09 -9.22 13.47
N LYS A 187 3.02 -8.82 14.35
CA LYS A 187 4.34 -9.47 14.49
C LYS A 187 4.26 -10.96 14.81
N ASN A 188 3.20 -11.42 15.47
CA ASN A 188 3.05 -12.83 15.81
C ASN A 188 2.64 -13.66 14.58
N ALA A 189 1.75 -13.16 13.74
CA ALA A 189 1.38 -13.80 12.47
C ALA A 189 2.58 -13.86 11.52
N ILE A 190 3.28 -12.73 11.35
CA ILE A 190 4.47 -12.65 10.50
C ILE A 190 5.60 -13.53 11.06
N GLY A 191 5.81 -13.50 12.38
CA GLY A 191 6.82 -14.31 13.05
C GLY A 191 6.57 -15.82 12.93
N LEU A 192 5.30 -16.24 12.94
CA LEU A 192 4.93 -17.64 12.67
C LEU A 192 5.26 -18.03 11.22
N GLY A 193 4.99 -17.16 10.25
CA GLY A 193 5.37 -17.37 8.85
C GLY A 193 6.88 -17.52 8.68
N LEU A 194 7.68 -16.63 9.28
CA LEU A 194 9.15 -16.71 9.26
C LEU A 194 9.66 -18.00 9.93
N ALA A 195 9.04 -18.44 11.03
CA ALA A 195 9.39 -19.69 11.69
C ALA A 195 9.07 -20.92 10.83
N ALA A 196 7.92 -20.88 10.13
CA ALA A 196 7.55 -21.94 9.19
C ALA A 196 8.51 -22.04 8.00
N GLU A 197 8.94 -20.89 7.44
CA GLU A 197 9.92 -20.86 6.35
C GLU A 197 11.28 -21.42 6.80
N GLU A 198 11.73 -21.03 7.98
CA GLU A 198 12.99 -21.54 8.54
C GLU A 198 12.90 -23.06 8.83
N TYR A 199 11.77 -23.52 9.38
CA TYR A 199 11.53 -24.94 9.61
C TYR A 199 11.61 -25.72 8.31
N GLY A 200 10.88 -25.27 7.26
CA GLY A 200 10.92 -25.89 5.94
C GLY A 200 12.33 -25.91 5.34
N SER A 201 13.04 -24.79 5.42
CA SER A 201 14.42 -24.68 4.95
C SER A 201 15.35 -25.69 5.65
N LYS A 202 15.26 -25.78 6.99
CA LYS A 202 16.04 -26.77 7.77
C LYS A 202 15.65 -28.19 7.46
N PHE A 203 14.36 -28.46 7.28
CA PHE A 203 13.87 -29.79 6.93
C PHE A 203 14.44 -30.25 5.57
N PHE A 204 14.35 -29.42 4.55
CA PHE A 204 14.90 -29.73 3.23
C PHE A 204 16.43 -29.76 3.21
N SER A 205 17.11 -28.86 3.93
CA SER A 205 18.58 -28.87 4.01
C SER A 205 19.13 -30.12 4.69
N ASN A 206 18.35 -30.74 5.58
CA ASN A 206 18.68 -32.01 6.21
C ASN A 206 18.27 -33.24 5.39
N GLY A 207 17.92 -33.08 4.09
CA GLY A 207 17.55 -34.14 3.17
C GLY A 207 16.14 -34.67 3.35
N ALA A 208 15.23 -33.84 3.89
CA ALA A 208 13.82 -34.17 4.15
C ALA A 208 13.62 -35.43 5.00
N ARG A 209 14.59 -35.75 5.86
CA ARG A 209 14.50 -36.91 6.75
C ARG A 209 14.03 -36.43 8.13
N PRO A 210 13.03 -37.09 8.71
CA PRO A 210 12.67 -36.82 10.11
C PRO A 210 13.82 -37.19 11.03
N SER A 211 13.90 -36.46 12.15
CA SER A 211 14.81 -36.84 13.24
C SER A 211 14.50 -38.25 13.68
N GLY A 212 15.50 -39.05 14.00
CA GLY A 212 15.32 -40.42 14.42
C GLY A 212 16.25 -40.81 15.55
N ILE A 213 15.95 -41.95 16.16
CA ILE A 213 16.78 -42.58 17.16
C ILE A 213 17.55 -43.68 16.45
N LEU A 214 18.88 -43.59 16.49
CA LEU A 214 19.77 -44.68 16.09
C LEU A 214 20.05 -45.52 17.37
N THR A 215 19.53 -46.75 17.36
CA THR A 215 19.69 -47.68 18.50
C THR A 215 20.76 -48.70 18.18
N HIS A 216 21.65 -48.92 19.12
CA HIS A 216 22.69 -49.96 19.06
C HIS A 216 22.47 -50.95 20.25
N PRO A 217 22.56 -52.29 20.02
CA PRO A 217 22.27 -53.27 21.06
C PRO A 217 23.27 -53.24 22.21
N ASN A 218 24.52 -52.78 21.96
CA ASN A 218 25.54 -52.66 22.96
C ASN A 218 25.86 -51.19 23.29
N THR A 219 26.65 -50.94 24.37
CA THR A 219 27.08 -49.60 24.74
C THR A 219 28.02 -49.01 23.67
N VAL A 220 27.66 -47.88 23.09
CA VAL A 220 28.49 -47.13 22.15
C VAL A 220 29.56 -46.33 22.91
N LYS A 221 30.85 -46.60 22.62
CA LYS A 221 31.97 -45.92 23.27
C LYS A 221 32.02 -44.42 22.98
N ASP A 222 31.65 -44.02 21.78
CA ASP A 222 31.59 -42.61 21.33
C ASP A 222 30.32 -42.32 20.54
N PRO A 223 29.23 -41.96 21.24
CA PRO A 223 27.96 -41.64 20.57
C PRO A 223 28.07 -40.41 19.68
N LYS A 224 28.98 -39.45 20.00
CA LYS A 224 29.16 -38.25 19.21
C LYS A 224 29.76 -38.57 17.83
N LYS A 225 30.81 -39.39 17.80
CA LYS A 225 31.46 -39.81 16.56
C LYS A 225 30.53 -40.60 15.66
N LEU A 226 29.71 -41.48 16.25
CA LEU A 226 28.69 -42.25 15.49
C LEU A 226 27.65 -41.29 14.89
N ARG A 227 27.13 -40.32 15.65
CA ARG A 227 26.19 -39.31 15.15
C ARG A 227 26.80 -38.47 14.02
N ASP A 228 28.06 -38.01 14.22
CA ASP A 228 28.73 -37.14 13.26
C ASP A 228 29.03 -37.92 11.94
N SER A 229 29.42 -39.19 12.02
CA SER A 229 29.57 -40.06 10.88
C SER A 229 28.25 -40.31 10.15
N TRP A 230 27.16 -40.57 10.88
CA TRP A 230 25.82 -40.68 10.34
C TRP A 230 25.39 -39.42 9.60
N ASN A 231 25.56 -38.26 10.21
CA ASN A 231 25.21 -36.98 9.59
C ASN A 231 26.05 -36.69 8.34
N ALA A 232 27.32 -37.03 8.33
CA ALA A 232 28.19 -36.85 7.17
C ALA A 232 27.80 -37.80 5.99
N ALA A 233 27.37 -39.01 6.28
CA ALA A 233 27.01 -40.00 5.24
C ALA A 233 25.59 -39.75 4.70
N TYR A 234 24.66 -39.34 5.54
CA TYR A 234 23.22 -39.32 5.21
C TYR A 234 22.55 -37.99 5.43
N GLY A 235 23.22 -37.02 6.03
CA GLY A 235 22.70 -35.66 6.21
C GLY A 235 22.89 -34.79 4.95
N GLY A 236 22.07 -33.73 4.84
CA GLY A 236 22.14 -32.77 3.74
C GLY A 236 21.35 -33.16 2.49
N SER A 237 20.97 -32.14 1.70
CA SER A 237 20.16 -32.29 0.48
C SER A 237 20.83 -33.16 -0.58
N ASN A 238 22.16 -33.16 -0.66
CA ASN A 238 22.94 -33.97 -1.62
C ASN A 238 22.96 -35.47 -1.31
N ASN A 239 22.60 -35.85 -0.08
CA ASN A 239 22.56 -37.25 0.35
C ASN A 239 21.12 -37.76 0.50
N SER A 240 20.14 -37.00 0.06
CA SER A 240 18.73 -37.41 0.07
C SER A 240 18.51 -38.64 -0.82
N GLY A 241 17.77 -39.63 -0.32
CA GLY A 241 17.46 -40.85 -1.06
C GLY A 241 18.53 -41.94 -1.00
N ARG A 242 19.69 -41.75 -0.38
CA ARG A 242 20.70 -42.79 -0.19
C ARG A 242 20.19 -43.89 0.73
N VAL A 243 20.47 -45.14 0.34
CA VAL A 243 20.19 -46.32 1.18
C VAL A 243 21.16 -46.34 2.35
N ALA A 244 20.63 -46.43 3.57
CA ALA A 244 21.43 -46.59 4.77
C ALA A 244 21.67 -48.10 5.02
N VAL A 245 22.92 -48.49 5.16
CA VAL A 245 23.29 -49.80 5.62
C VAL A 245 23.67 -49.72 7.10
N LEU A 246 22.97 -50.48 7.93
CA LEU A 246 23.19 -50.52 9.38
C LEU A 246 23.92 -51.82 9.71
N GLU A 247 25.04 -51.69 10.40
CA GLU A 247 25.86 -52.81 10.88
C GLU A 247 25.54 -53.18 12.31
N GLU A 248 26.00 -54.31 12.81
CA GLU A 248 25.94 -54.74 14.22
C GLU A 248 24.53 -54.68 14.85
N ASN A 249 23.50 -55.05 14.14
CA ASN A 249 22.10 -55.01 14.61
C ASN A 249 21.62 -53.61 15.06
N MET A 250 22.20 -52.55 14.53
CA MET A 250 21.71 -51.21 14.75
C MET A 250 20.33 -51.04 14.08
N SER A 251 19.46 -50.27 14.70
CA SER A 251 18.16 -49.89 14.12
C SER A 251 17.98 -48.41 14.12
N TYR A 252 17.34 -47.89 13.08
CA TYR A 252 16.94 -46.51 12.97
C TYR A 252 15.42 -46.42 13.07
N THR A 253 14.94 -45.75 14.09
CA THR A 253 13.51 -45.46 14.28
C THR A 253 13.26 -43.98 14.05
N PRO A 254 12.57 -43.59 12.98
CA PRO A 254 12.25 -42.19 12.75
C PRO A 254 11.29 -41.70 13.83
N ILE A 255 11.61 -40.53 14.43
CA ILE A 255 10.69 -39.80 15.26
C ILE A 255 9.90 -38.88 14.32
N SER A 256 8.93 -39.46 13.61
CA SER A 256 8.05 -38.66 12.76
C SER A 256 6.71 -38.45 13.45
N MET A 257 6.22 -37.22 13.46
CA MET A 257 4.81 -37.00 13.68
C MET A 257 4.09 -37.43 12.38
N PRO A 258 3.20 -38.44 12.41
CA PRO A 258 2.37 -38.77 11.26
C PRO A 258 1.54 -37.54 10.87
N ASN A 259 1.48 -37.16 9.59
CA ASN A 259 0.79 -36.02 9.00
C ASN A 259 1.51 -34.65 9.01
N SER A 260 2.78 -34.55 9.36
CA SER A 260 3.47 -33.24 9.44
C SER A 260 3.62 -32.52 8.09
N GLU A 261 3.74 -33.24 6.99
CA GLU A 261 3.98 -32.64 5.67
C GLU A 261 2.73 -31.96 5.09
N ALA A 262 1.57 -32.61 5.15
CA ALA A 262 0.31 -32.04 4.68
C ALA A 262 -0.09 -30.83 5.55
N GLN A 263 0.01 -30.96 6.88
CA GLN A 263 -0.28 -29.87 7.81
C GLN A 263 0.70 -28.70 7.66
N PHE A 264 1.96 -28.95 7.33
CA PHE A 264 2.93 -27.89 7.06
C PHE A 264 2.56 -27.09 5.80
N LEU A 265 2.18 -27.78 4.71
CA LEU A 265 1.73 -27.10 3.49
C LEU A 265 0.45 -26.31 3.72
N GLU A 266 -0.52 -26.85 4.46
CA GLU A 266 -1.74 -26.12 4.84
C GLU A 266 -1.43 -24.90 5.69
N THR A 267 -0.51 -25.02 6.64
CA THR A 267 -0.05 -23.88 7.47
C THR A 267 0.56 -22.79 6.60
N ARG A 268 1.40 -23.13 5.62
CA ARG A 268 1.98 -22.15 4.69
C ARG A 268 0.92 -21.45 3.84
N LYS A 269 -0.05 -22.19 3.31
CA LYS A 269 -1.19 -21.62 2.57
C LYS A 269 -2.01 -20.67 3.44
N PHE A 270 -2.30 -21.08 4.67
CA PHE A 270 -3.00 -20.22 5.64
C PHE A 270 -2.24 -18.91 5.91
N GLN A 271 -0.91 -18.97 6.06
CA GLN A 271 -0.07 -17.78 6.26
C GLN A 271 -0.15 -16.81 5.08
N VAL A 272 -0.19 -17.30 3.83
CA VAL A 272 -0.40 -16.44 2.66
C VAL A 272 -1.71 -15.67 2.78
N SER A 273 -2.81 -16.38 3.05
CA SER A 273 -4.13 -15.77 3.21
C SER A 273 -4.20 -14.79 4.39
N GLU A 274 -3.50 -15.07 5.48
CA GLU A 274 -3.46 -14.20 6.66
C GLU A 274 -2.72 -12.89 6.36
N ILE A 275 -1.56 -12.94 5.71
CA ILE A 275 -0.83 -11.74 5.32
C ILE A 275 -1.61 -10.94 4.27
N CYS A 276 -2.24 -11.58 3.31
CA CYS A 276 -3.15 -10.94 2.36
C CYS A 276 -4.28 -10.16 3.07
N ARG A 277 -4.83 -10.72 4.16
CA ARG A 277 -5.86 -10.08 4.99
C ARG A 277 -5.34 -8.85 5.71
N ILE A 278 -4.11 -8.88 6.25
CA ILE A 278 -3.48 -7.72 6.91
C ILE A 278 -3.43 -6.53 5.96
N TYR A 279 -3.00 -6.75 4.72
CA TYR A 279 -2.88 -5.71 3.70
C TYR A 279 -4.15 -5.48 2.87
N ARG A 280 -5.20 -6.29 3.05
CA ARG A 280 -6.41 -6.29 2.23
C ARG A 280 -6.13 -6.49 0.74
N VAL A 281 -5.15 -7.31 0.42
CA VAL A 281 -4.82 -7.68 -0.96
C VAL A 281 -5.50 -9.01 -1.30
N PRO A 282 -6.27 -9.10 -2.39
CA PRO A 282 -6.83 -10.37 -2.83
C PRO A 282 -5.73 -11.40 -3.12
N PRO A 283 -5.85 -12.66 -2.66
CA PRO A 283 -4.82 -13.67 -2.80
C PRO A 283 -4.36 -13.91 -4.25
N HIS A 284 -5.26 -13.81 -5.23
CA HIS A 284 -4.90 -13.97 -6.64
C HIS A 284 -3.87 -12.94 -7.14
N MET A 285 -3.83 -11.73 -6.56
CA MET A 285 -2.86 -10.68 -6.92
C MET A 285 -1.45 -10.97 -6.42
N VAL A 286 -1.30 -11.87 -5.46
CA VAL A 286 0.01 -12.35 -4.98
C VAL A 286 0.35 -13.76 -5.50
N GLY A 287 -0.41 -14.25 -6.50
CA GLY A 287 -0.15 -15.52 -7.17
C GLY A 287 -0.82 -16.73 -6.54
N ASP A 288 -1.69 -16.55 -5.54
CA ASP A 288 -2.50 -17.63 -4.98
C ASP A 288 -3.84 -17.75 -5.73
N LEU A 289 -3.95 -18.73 -6.60
CA LEU A 289 -5.10 -18.96 -7.46
C LEU A 289 -5.97 -20.15 -7.00
N GLU A 290 -5.75 -20.71 -5.81
CA GLU A 290 -6.41 -21.93 -5.35
C GLU A 290 -7.96 -21.82 -5.35
N HIS A 291 -8.49 -20.63 -5.05
CA HIS A 291 -9.93 -20.35 -5.02
C HIS A 291 -10.37 -19.31 -6.08
N ALA A 292 -9.55 -19.07 -7.09
CA ALA A 292 -9.81 -18.06 -8.10
C ALA A 292 -10.69 -18.61 -9.23
N THR A 293 -11.84 -17.96 -9.47
CA THR A 293 -12.66 -18.13 -10.67
C THR A 293 -12.74 -16.80 -11.41
N PHE A 294 -13.01 -16.81 -12.73
CA PHE A 294 -13.03 -15.57 -13.53
C PHE A 294 -13.98 -14.51 -12.95
N SER A 295 -15.19 -14.88 -12.55
CA SER A 295 -16.16 -13.96 -11.96
C SER A 295 -15.71 -13.41 -10.60
N ASN A 296 -15.06 -14.24 -9.79
CA ASN A 296 -14.54 -13.80 -8.49
C ASN A 296 -13.36 -12.84 -8.64
N ILE A 297 -12.47 -13.04 -9.62
CA ILE A 297 -11.32 -12.18 -9.88
C ILE A 297 -11.78 -10.76 -10.23
N GLU A 298 -12.77 -10.60 -11.10
CA GLU A 298 -13.30 -9.29 -11.47
C GLU A 298 -13.89 -8.55 -10.27
N HIS A 299 -14.78 -9.21 -9.51
CA HIS A 299 -15.34 -8.64 -8.29
C HIS A 299 -14.27 -8.31 -7.24
N GLN A 300 -13.27 -9.16 -7.07
CA GLN A 300 -12.16 -8.91 -6.14
C GLN A 300 -11.28 -7.75 -6.60
N SER A 301 -11.08 -7.56 -7.90
CA SER A 301 -10.33 -6.43 -8.45
C SER A 301 -11.02 -5.10 -8.19
N ILE A 302 -12.35 -5.04 -8.38
CA ILE A 302 -13.16 -3.86 -8.04
C ILE A 302 -13.13 -3.63 -6.52
N SER A 303 -13.29 -4.68 -5.73
CA SER A 303 -13.21 -4.62 -4.26
C SER A 303 -11.85 -4.09 -3.79
N PHE A 304 -10.76 -4.54 -4.40
CA PHE A 304 -9.41 -4.05 -4.13
C PHE A 304 -9.26 -2.55 -4.45
N ALA A 305 -9.75 -2.10 -5.60
CA ALA A 305 -9.73 -0.69 -5.95
C ALA A 305 -10.49 0.18 -4.95
N VAL A 306 -11.70 -0.24 -4.54
CA VAL A 306 -12.59 0.53 -3.66
C VAL A 306 -12.16 0.46 -2.19
N HIS A 307 -11.80 -0.72 -1.69
CA HIS A 307 -11.60 -0.94 -0.26
C HIS A 307 -10.13 -0.92 0.18
N THR A 308 -9.19 -1.11 -0.75
CA THR A 308 -7.75 -1.08 -0.44
C THR A 308 -7.08 0.16 -1.01
N ILE A 309 -7.20 0.41 -2.30
CA ILE A 309 -6.47 1.49 -2.97
C ILE A 309 -7.06 2.86 -2.65
N ARG A 310 -8.38 3.04 -2.79
CA ARG A 310 -9.04 4.33 -2.55
C ARG A 310 -8.78 4.93 -1.16
N PRO A 311 -8.83 4.18 -0.04
CA PRO A 311 -8.50 4.74 1.28
C PRO A 311 -7.07 5.30 1.38
N TRP A 312 -6.10 4.64 0.76
CA TRP A 312 -4.72 5.13 0.69
C TRP A 312 -4.60 6.40 -0.15
N ILE A 313 -5.26 6.43 -1.30
CA ILE A 313 -5.31 7.62 -2.17
C ILE A 313 -5.89 8.82 -1.44
N VAL A 314 -7.04 8.68 -0.79
CA VAL A 314 -7.67 9.75 -0.03
C VAL A 314 -6.74 10.28 1.07
N ARG A 315 -6.04 9.39 1.76
CA ARG A 315 -5.07 9.75 2.79
C ARG A 315 -3.89 10.54 2.23
N LEU A 316 -3.33 10.10 1.10
CA LEU A 316 -2.26 10.79 0.38
C LEU A 316 -2.71 12.18 -0.08
N GLU A 317 -3.85 12.27 -0.78
CA GLU A 317 -4.41 13.54 -1.28
C GLU A 317 -4.64 14.55 -0.17
N GLN A 318 -5.30 14.13 0.91
CA GLN A 318 -5.59 15.02 2.03
C GLN A 318 -4.32 15.49 2.75
N SER A 319 -3.33 14.62 2.93
CA SER A 319 -2.06 14.98 3.54
C SER A 319 -1.25 15.94 2.66
N MET A 320 -1.19 15.69 1.37
CA MET A 320 -0.54 16.58 0.40
C MET A 320 -1.26 17.93 0.32
N ASN A 321 -2.58 17.94 0.22
CA ASN A 321 -3.38 19.18 0.20
C ASN A 321 -3.19 20.03 1.47
N ARG A 322 -3.02 19.37 2.62
CA ARG A 322 -2.76 20.06 3.88
C ARG A 322 -1.37 20.67 3.95
N ALA A 323 -0.33 19.96 3.47
CA ALA A 323 1.07 20.30 3.70
C ALA A 323 1.71 21.14 2.58
N LEU A 324 1.26 20.96 1.33
CA LEU A 324 1.93 21.52 0.15
C LEU A 324 1.34 22.87 -0.30
N PHE A 325 0.09 23.15 0.04
CA PHE A 325 -0.54 24.43 -0.31
C PHE A 325 -0.58 25.37 0.88
N SER A 326 -0.38 26.65 0.60
CA SER A 326 -0.65 27.72 1.54
C SER A 326 -2.16 27.85 1.79
N ASP A 327 -2.56 28.51 2.88
CA ASP A 327 -3.99 28.66 3.21
C ASP A 327 -4.78 29.46 2.15
N LYS A 328 -4.10 30.31 1.38
CA LYS A 328 -4.70 31.02 0.23
C LYS A 328 -4.91 30.09 -0.97
N GLU A 329 -3.96 29.18 -1.21
CA GLU A 329 -4.00 28.27 -2.33
C GLU A 329 -5.01 27.12 -2.12
N LYS A 330 -5.21 26.67 -0.88
CA LYS A 330 -6.16 25.57 -0.52
C LYS A 330 -7.61 25.83 -0.95
N SER A 331 -7.99 27.09 -1.13
CA SER A 331 -9.32 27.43 -1.62
C SER A 331 -9.46 27.33 -3.14
N VAL A 332 -8.32 27.32 -3.86
CA VAL A 332 -8.26 27.39 -5.32
C VAL A 332 -7.68 26.13 -5.92
N TYR A 333 -6.66 25.57 -5.29
CA TYR A 333 -5.91 24.43 -5.83
C TYR A 333 -6.02 23.22 -4.92
N TYR A 334 -5.95 22.02 -5.54
CA TYR A 334 -5.88 20.74 -4.86
C TYR A 334 -5.17 19.69 -5.71
N VAL A 335 -4.65 18.68 -5.03
CA VAL A 335 -4.04 17.50 -5.65
C VAL A 335 -5.04 16.37 -5.69
N ARG A 336 -5.10 15.65 -6.80
CA ARG A 336 -5.97 14.50 -6.97
C ARG A 336 -5.34 13.46 -7.89
N PHE A 337 -5.49 12.18 -7.51
CA PHE A 337 -5.17 11.05 -8.35
C PHE A 337 -6.30 10.79 -9.36
N ASN A 338 -5.93 10.43 -10.57
CA ASN A 338 -6.89 9.90 -11.52
C ASN A 338 -7.00 8.37 -11.35
N MET A 339 -8.12 7.93 -10.81
CA MET A 339 -8.42 6.51 -10.59
C MET A 339 -9.12 5.84 -11.78
N ASP A 340 -9.45 6.59 -12.84
CA ASP A 340 -10.26 6.07 -13.94
C ASP A 340 -9.62 4.84 -14.59
N GLY A 341 -8.30 4.83 -14.73
CA GLY A 341 -7.55 3.70 -15.26
C GLY A 341 -7.68 2.41 -14.45
N LEU A 342 -7.79 2.53 -13.12
CA LEU A 342 -7.92 1.40 -12.21
C LEU A 342 -9.35 0.84 -12.15
N MET A 343 -10.35 1.75 -12.26
CA MET A 343 -11.77 1.40 -12.24
C MET A 343 -12.29 0.92 -13.60
N ARG A 344 -11.50 1.13 -14.64
CA ARG A 344 -11.82 0.68 -15.99
C ARG A 344 -11.60 -0.82 -16.06
N GLY A 345 -12.67 -1.56 -16.29
CA GLY A 345 -12.63 -2.99 -16.62
C GLY A 345 -11.80 -3.27 -17.89
N ASP A 346 -11.97 -4.43 -18.46
CA ASP A 346 -11.33 -4.77 -19.72
C ASP A 346 -11.63 -3.74 -20.82
N TYR A 347 -10.92 -3.82 -21.92
CA TYR A 347 -11.09 -2.93 -23.08
C TYR A 347 -12.56 -2.85 -23.54
N LYS A 348 -13.29 -3.95 -23.49
CA LYS A 348 -14.69 -4.03 -23.91
C LYS A 348 -15.60 -3.20 -22.99
N SER A 349 -15.53 -3.41 -21.68
CA SER A 349 -16.33 -2.66 -20.70
C SER A 349 -16.04 -1.16 -20.79
N ARG A 350 -14.79 -0.78 -21.03
CA ARG A 350 -14.39 0.62 -21.23
C ARG A 350 -15.03 1.23 -22.47
N MET A 351 -14.94 0.53 -23.61
CA MET A 351 -15.55 1.01 -24.86
C MET A 351 -17.08 1.09 -24.77
N GLU A 352 -17.71 0.15 -24.10
CA GLU A 352 -19.15 0.19 -23.80
C GLU A 352 -19.50 1.40 -22.92
N GLY A 353 -18.71 1.70 -21.89
CA GLY A 353 -18.86 2.89 -21.05
C GLY A 353 -18.76 4.20 -21.86
N TYR A 354 -17.79 4.30 -22.76
CA TYR A 354 -17.66 5.46 -23.66
C TYR A 354 -18.83 5.60 -24.62
N ALA A 355 -19.30 4.49 -25.18
CA ALA A 355 -20.49 4.49 -26.06
C ALA A 355 -21.71 5.01 -25.30
N ILE A 356 -21.93 4.55 -24.06
CA ILE A 356 -23.01 5.03 -23.20
C ILE A 356 -22.86 6.53 -22.90
N GLY A 357 -21.64 6.97 -22.52
CA GLY A 357 -21.36 8.39 -22.25
C GLY A 357 -21.63 9.29 -23.43
N ARG A 358 -21.22 8.86 -24.65
CA ARG A 358 -21.41 9.56 -25.88
C ARG A 358 -22.90 9.64 -26.26
N GLN A 359 -23.64 8.52 -26.15
CA GLN A 359 -25.05 8.43 -26.50
C GLN A 359 -25.96 9.25 -25.58
N ASN A 360 -25.57 9.41 -24.33
CA ASN A 360 -26.32 10.16 -23.31
C ASN A 360 -25.89 11.63 -23.19
N GLY A 361 -24.98 12.10 -24.02
CA GLY A 361 -24.60 13.52 -24.11
C GLY A 361 -23.76 14.06 -22.97
N TRP A 362 -23.08 13.21 -22.19
CA TRP A 362 -22.20 13.63 -21.11
C TRP A 362 -20.71 13.45 -21.41
N MET A 363 -20.37 12.90 -22.61
CA MET A 363 -19.01 12.86 -23.13
C MET A 363 -18.98 13.33 -24.59
N SER A 364 -18.03 14.20 -24.92
CA SER A 364 -17.66 14.56 -26.27
C SER A 364 -16.69 13.51 -26.87
N ALA A 365 -16.44 13.60 -28.18
CA ALA A 365 -15.41 12.75 -28.80
C ALA A 365 -14.03 13.08 -28.29
N ASN A 366 -13.73 14.34 -27.99
CA ASN A 366 -12.44 14.77 -27.47
C ASN A 366 -12.22 14.36 -26.01
N ASP A 367 -13.26 14.32 -25.17
CA ASP A 367 -13.16 13.77 -23.82
C ASP A 367 -12.68 12.31 -23.85
N ILE A 368 -13.24 11.49 -24.75
CA ILE A 368 -12.85 10.09 -24.95
C ILE A 368 -11.41 10.00 -25.47
N ARG A 369 -11.05 10.85 -26.45
CA ARG A 369 -9.72 10.87 -27.05
C ARG A 369 -8.65 11.31 -26.04
N GLU A 370 -8.95 12.29 -25.20
CA GLU A 370 -8.06 12.69 -24.08
C GLU A 370 -7.83 11.52 -23.11
N LEU A 371 -8.89 10.79 -22.78
CA LEU A 371 -8.79 9.62 -21.91
C LEU A 371 -7.96 8.48 -22.51
N GLU A 372 -7.92 8.37 -23.85
CA GLU A 372 -7.14 7.35 -24.59
C GLU A 372 -5.79 7.89 -25.11
N ASN A 373 -5.37 9.10 -24.69
CA ASN A 373 -4.15 9.77 -25.16
C ASN A 373 -4.07 9.93 -26.69
N MET A 374 -5.20 10.18 -27.34
CA MET A 374 -5.29 10.43 -28.76
C MET A 374 -5.32 11.94 -29.03
N ASN A 375 -4.78 12.36 -30.16
CA ASN A 375 -4.87 13.76 -30.59
C ASN A 375 -6.34 14.23 -30.73
N PRO A 376 -6.68 15.44 -30.26
CA PRO A 376 -8.04 15.94 -30.35
C PRO A 376 -8.51 16.12 -31.81
N ILE A 377 -9.81 15.98 -32.03
CA ILE A 377 -10.47 16.36 -33.29
C ILE A 377 -10.66 17.87 -33.23
N PRO A 378 -10.35 18.62 -34.30
CA PRO A 378 -10.62 20.06 -34.36
C PRO A 378 -12.10 20.41 -34.13
N ASP A 379 -12.37 21.54 -33.48
CA ASP A 379 -13.75 22.00 -33.20
C ASP A 379 -14.62 22.13 -34.46
N ALA A 380 -14.00 22.55 -35.54
CA ALA A 380 -14.67 22.63 -36.85
C ALA A 380 -15.25 21.28 -37.35
N ASN A 381 -14.72 20.17 -36.78
CA ASN A 381 -15.16 18.80 -37.12
C ASN A 381 -15.99 18.17 -35.99
N GLY A 382 -16.49 18.97 -35.04
CA GLY A 382 -17.40 18.53 -34.00
C GLY A 382 -16.73 17.72 -32.88
N GLY A 383 -15.40 17.89 -32.65
CA GLY A 383 -14.65 17.14 -31.65
C GLY A 383 -15.18 17.32 -30.24
N ASN A 384 -15.62 18.52 -29.89
CA ASN A 384 -16.15 18.90 -28.56
C ASN A 384 -17.69 18.92 -28.50
N GLU A 385 -18.39 18.43 -29.54
CA GLU A 385 -19.83 18.37 -29.54
C GLU A 385 -20.37 17.22 -28.67
N TYR A 386 -21.37 17.52 -27.85
CA TYR A 386 -22.12 16.55 -27.06
C TYR A 386 -23.35 16.11 -27.87
N LEU A 387 -23.43 14.81 -28.11
CA LEU A 387 -24.54 14.21 -28.89
C LEU A 387 -25.52 13.52 -27.93
N VAL A 388 -26.80 13.67 -28.18
CA VAL A 388 -27.86 12.92 -27.50
C VAL A 388 -28.64 12.08 -28.47
N ASN A 389 -29.17 10.96 -28.03
CA ASN A 389 -30.07 10.14 -28.86
C ASN A 389 -31.38 10.91 -29.09
N GLY A 390 -31.68 11.24 -30.34
CA GLY A 390 -32.89 12.00 -30.73
C GLY A 390 -34.22 11.30 -30.43
N ASN A 391 -34.18 10.03 -30.04
CA ASN A 391 -35.39 9.28 -29.64
C ASN A 391 -35.80 9.55 -28.17
N MET A 392 -34.99 10.29 -27.38
CA MET A 392 -35.33 10.69 -26.02
C MET A 392 -36.17 11.98 -26.06
N ILE A 393 -37.38 11.93 -25.53
CA ILE A 393 -38.25 13.08 -25.33
C ILE A 393 -38.39 13.45 -23.86
N ARG A 394 -38.63 14.71 -23.57
CA ARG A 394 -38.89 15.15 -22.20
C ARG A 394 -40.16 14.50 -21.65
N ILE A 395 -40.15 14.09 -20.38
CA ILE A 395 -41.33 13.48 -19.72
C ILE A 395 -42.57 14.38 -19.90
N ALA A 396 -42.42 15.70 -19.80
CA ALA A 396 -43.49 16.66 -20.01
C ALA A 396 -44.05 16.62 -21.47
N GLN A 397 -43.21 16.33 -22.47
CA GLN A 397 -43.64 16.17 -23.85
C GLN A 397 -44.30 14.81 -24.09
N ALA A 398 -43.85 13.75 -23.41
CA ALA A 398 -44.47 12.43 -23.47
C ALA A 398 -45.92 12.45 -22.93
N ALA A 399 -46.15 13.23 -21.87
CA ALA A 399 -47.49 13.40 -21.30
C ALA A 399 -48.45 14.19 -22.24
N GLN A 400 -47.92 15.14 -23.04
CA GLN A 400 -48.69 15.89 -24.01
C GLN A 400 -49.05 15.04 -25.25
N ASN A 401 -48.10 14.24 -25.73
CA ASN A 401 -48.32 13.37 -26.90
C ASN A 401 -49.23 12.16 -26.58
N GLY A 402 -49.30 11.72 -25.33
CA GLY A 402 -50.21 10.66 -24.86
C GLY A 402 -51.67 11.11 -24.72
N GLY A 403 -51.91 12.43 -24.62
CA GLY A 403 -53.25 13.00 -24.54
C GLY A 403 -53.96 13.17 -25.88
N GLU A 404 -53.21 13.25 -26.98
CA GLU A 404 -53.80 13.42 -28.33
C GLU A 404 -54.21 12.13 -29.03
N GLN A 405 -53.79 10.96 -28.56
CA GLN A 405 -54.17 9.66 -29.16
C GLN A 405 -55.39 9.00 -28.49
N SER A 406 -55.99 9.58 -27.46
CA SER A 406 -57.21 9.05 -26.80
C SER A 406 -58.49 9.76 -27.22
N GLY A 407 -58.47 10.54 -28.30
CA GLY A 407 -59.61 11.35 -28.80
C GLY A 407 -59.95 11.15 -30.27
N ALA A 408 -59.74 9.92 -30.84
CA ALA A 408 -60.21 9.59 -32.19
C ALA A 408 -60.99 8.27 -32.20
#